data_1192859d259d448a4965593a8628d12e
#
_entry.id   1192859d259d448a4965593a8628d12e
#
_cell.length_a   1.000
_cell.length_b   1.000
_cell.length_c   1.000
_cell.angle_alpha   90.00
_cell.angle_beta   90.00
_cell.angle_gamma   90.00
#
_symmetry.space_group_name_H-M   'P 1'
#
loop_
_entity.id
_entity.type
_entity.pdbx_description
1 polymer ?
#
loop_
_entity_poly.entity_id
_entity_poly.type
_entity_poly.pdbx_seq_one_letter_code
_entity_poly.pdbx_strand_id
1 'polypeptide(L)'
;MTAATPDHRLIDGREVATRILEECGNYTATQNALGRLVSICIGDVPETEVYVRNQARGAQRAGLPFEQVNWDANITQDEAKQIIQKMNDDASILGIIIQRPAPEHINIRSLQSAVHPLKDVEGMNPASIGNIVYSDVALAPCTAAASVELIKETDLNLEGLEVVMIGHSEIVGKPAALLLLRKGIPG
;
A
#
# COMPACT_ATOMS: atom_id res chain seq x y z
N MET A 1 -1.04 26.47 -29.88
CA MET A 1 -0.28 25.51 -29.06
C MET A 1 -0.67 24.13 -29.56
N THR A 2 0.20 23.49 -30.33
CA THR A 2 -0.01 22.12 -30.80
C THR A 2 0.13 21.18 -29.61
N ALA A 3 -0.94 20.45 -29.28
CA ALA A 3 -0.85 19.37 -28.29
C ALA A 3 0.24 18.39 -28.75
N ALA A 4 1.21 18.12 -27.87
CA ALA A 4 2.23 17.12 -28.16
C ALA A 4 1.53 15.79 -28.40
N THR A 5 1.89 15.11 -29.49
CA THR A 5 1.39 13.75 -29.76
C THR A 5 1.78 12.85 -28.57
N PRO A 6 0.83 12.08 -27.99
CA PRO A 6 1.16 11.19 -26.88
C PRO A 6 2.30 10.25 -27.27
N ASP A 7 3.35 10.18 -26.46
CA ASP A 7 4.39 9.17 -26.68
C ASP A 7 3.85 7.80 -26.23
N HIS A 8 3.44 6.98 -27.20
CA HIS A 8 2.88 5.64 -26.94
C HIS A 8 3.83 4.67 -26.19
N ARG A 9 5.06 5.11 -25.92
CA ARG A 9 6.02 4.35 -25.10
C ARG A 9 5.91 4.68 -23.62
N LEU A 10 5.13 5.71 -23.26
CA LEU A 10 4.93 6.14 -21.86
C LEU A 10 3.54 5.76 -21.39
N ILE A 11 3.50 5.06 -20.25
CA ILE A 11 2.26 4.80 -19.52
C ILE A 11 2.07 5.94 -18.53
N ASP A 12 0.96 6.68 -18.61
CA ASP A 12 0.66 7.75 -17.65
C ASP A 12 0.06 7.15 -16.37
N GLY A 13 0.93 6.90 -15.38
CA GLY A 13 0.50 6.41 -14.08
C GLY A 13 -0.43 7.36 -13.31
N ARG A 14 -0.54 8.65 -13.72
CA ARG A 14 -1.49 9.59 -13.11
C ARG A 14 -2.92 9.31 -13.58
N GLU A 15 -3.09 8.93 -14.83
CA GLU A 15 -4.40 8.52 -15.35
C GLU A 15 -4.88 7.26 -14.65
N VAL A 16 -4.00 6.25 -14.53
CA VAL A 16 -4.29 5.01 -13.79
C VAL A 16 -4.67 5.30 -12.33
N ALA A 17 -3.87 6.11 -11.64
CA ALA A 17 -4.15 6.50 -10.26
C ALA A 17 -5.46 7.29 -10.12
N THR A 18 -5.81 8.13 -11.11
CA THR A 18 -7.07 8.89 -11.09
C THR A 18 -8.26 7.96 -11.21
N ARG A 19 -8.23 7.02 -12.17
CA ARG A 19 -9.29 6.01 -12.33
C ARG A 19 -9.51 5.21 -11.05
N ILE A 20 -8.43 4.68 -10.46
CA ILE A 20 -8.52 3.90 -9.21
C ILE A 20 -9.12 4.74 -8.07
N LEU A 21 -8.70 6.00 -7.92
CA LEU A 21 -9.22 6.88 -6.88
C LEU A 21 -10.70 7.24 -7.09
N GLU A 22 -11.15 7.38 -8.34
CA GLU A 22 -12.57 7.60 -8.67
C GLU A 22 -13.40 6.35 -8.35
N GLU A 23 -12.93 5.16 -8.69
CA GLU A 23 -13.57 3.89 -8.31
C GLU A 23 -13.68 3.75 -6.80
N CYS A 24 -12.60 4.02 -6.07
CA CYS A 24 -12.62 4.04 -4.60
C CYS A 24 -13.63 5.05 -4.05
N GLY A 25 -13.64 6.29 -4.59
CA GLY A 25 -14.57 7.34 -4.17
C GLY A 25 -16.02 6.97 -4.42
N ASN A 26 -16.33 6.36 -5.56
CA ASN A 26 -17.66 5.86 -5.86
C ASN A 26 -18.10 4.76 -4.89
N TYR A 27 -17.19 3.84 -4.55
CA TYR A 27 -17.47 2.78 -3.57
C TYR A 27 -17.70 3.36 -2.17
N THR A 28 -16.82 4.24 -1.69
CA THR A 28 -16.93 4.83 -0.34
C THR A 28 -18.19 5.67 -0.17
N ALA A 29 -18.63 6.37 -1.23
CA ALA A 29 -19.88 7.14 -1.23
C ALA A 29 -21.13 6.27 -0.98
N THR A 30 -21.05 4.97 -1.22
CA THR A 30 -22.16 4.03 -0.96
C THR A 30 -22.17 3.47 0.46
N GLN A 31 -21.11 3.71 1.25
CA GLN A 31 -20.99 3.16 2.60
C GLN A 31 -21.62 4.07 3.64
N ASN A 32 -22.37 3.50 4.60
CA ASN A 32 -23.05 4.26 5.66
C ASN A 32 -22.11 4.73 6.77
N ALA A 33 -21.03 3.99 7.01
CA ALA A 33 -20.02 4.33 8.01
C ALA A 33 -18.66 3.80 7.55
N LEU A 34 -17.70 4.70 7.41
CA LEU A 34 -16.32 4.34 7.07
C LEU A 34 -15.45 4.46 8.31
N GLY A 35 -14.62 3.45 8.53
CA GLY A 35 -13.48 3.58 9.43
C GLY A 35 -12.43 4.53 8.84
N ARG A 36 -11.43 4.87 9.65
CA ARG A 36 -10.31 5.73 9.23
C ARG A 36 -9.06 4.93 8.90
N LEU A 37 -8.25 5.46 8.01
CA LEU A 37 -6.87 5.05 7.82
C LEU A 37 -6.00 5.76 8.86
N VAL A 38 -5.13 5.01 9.52
CA VAL A 38 -4.18 5.55 10.50
C VAL A 38 -2.76 5.39 9.97
N SER A 39 -2.04 6.51 9.87
CA SER A 39 -0.64 6.55 9.47
C SER A 39 0.24 6.89 10.68
N ILE A 40 1.10 5.96 11.07
CA ILE A 40 1.94 6.04 12.26
C ILE A 40 3.33 6.52 11.85
N CYS A 41 3.77 7.65 12.41
CA CYS A 41 5.15 8.14 12.34
C CYS A 41 5.80 7.94 13.71
N ILE A 42 7.05 7.50 13.76
CA ILE A 42 7.79 7.31 15.01
C ILE A 42 8.97 8.27 15.02
N GLY A 43 8.94 9.23 15.94
CA GLY A 43 9.88 10.34 15.97
C GLY A 43 9.55 11.44 14.94
N ASP A 44 10.44 12.44 14.92
CA ASP A 44 10.37 13.54 13.96
C ASP A 44 11.24 13.21 12.74
N VAL A 45 10.59 12.83 11.64
CA VAL A 45 11.24 12.37 10.39
C VAL A 45 10.70 13.20 9.23
N PRO A 46 11.35 14.31 8.87
CA PRO A 46 10.89 15.22 7.81
C PRO A 46 10.69 14.53 6.46
N GLU A 47 11.46 13.48 6.17
CA GLU A 47 11.38 12.71 4.93
C GLU A 47 10.01 12.02 4.76
N THR A 48 9.31 11.73 5.86
CA THR A 48 8.00 11.09 5.80
C THR A 48 6.86 12.07 5.48
N GLU A 49 7.03 13.36 5.73
CA GLU A 49 5.98 14.37 5.58
C GLU A 49 5.37 14.41 4.19
N VAL A 50 6.20 14.28 3.16
CA VAL A 50 5.73 14.31 1.76
C VAL A 50 4.86 13.10 1.47
N TYR A 51 5.26 11.91 1.96
CA TYR A 51 4.52 10.67 1.77
C TYR A 51 3.18 10.71 2.52
N VAL A 52 3.20 11.09 3.80
CA VAL A 52 1.98 11.20 4.62
C VAL A 52 0.99 12.20 4.03
N ARG A 53 1.47 13.35 3.57
CA ARG A 53 0.64 14.36 2.90
C ARG A 53 0.01 13.82 1.61
N ASN A 54 0.75 13.05 0.82
CA ASN A 54 0.23 12.43 -0.39
C ASN A 54 -0.78 11.32 -0.06
N GLN A 55 -0.54 10.52 0.97
CA GLN A 55 -1.49 9.52 1.48
C GLN A 55 -2.78 10.19 1.95
N ALA A 56 -2.68 11.27 2.73
CA ALA A 56 -3.85 12.05 3.18
C ALA A 56 -4.67 12.61 2.02
N ARG A 57 -4.00 13.15 0.99
CA ARG A 57 -4.68 13.64 -0.22
C ARG A 57 -5.35 12.51 -1.01
N GLY A 58 -4.68 11.36 -1.12
CA GLY A 58 -5.26 10.17 -1.75
C GLY A 58 -6.50 9.68 -1.01
N ALA A 59 -6.41 9.55 0.31
CA ALA A 59 -7.53 9.17 1.17
C ALA A 59 -8.70 10.16 1.03
N GLN A 60 -8.44 11.47 1.05
CA GLN A 60 -9.45 12.51 0.85
C GLN A 60 -10.16 12.35 -0.51
N ARG A 61 -9.40 12.13 -1.60
CA ARG A 61 -9.98 11.91 -2.93
C ARG A 61 -10.82 10.64 -3.01
N ALA A 62 -10.42 9.60 -2.28
CA ALA A 62 -11.16 8.35 -2.15
C ALA A 62 -12.32 8.43 -1.12
N GLY A 63 -12.57 9.58 -0.50
CA GLY A 63 -13.62 9.75 0.50
C GLY A 63 -13.35 9.01 1.82
N LEU A 64 -12.10 8.68 2.13
CA LEU A 64 -11.69 7.95 3.33
C LEU A 64 -11.18 8.92 4.41
N PRO A 65 -11.66 8.82 5.66
CA PRO A 65 -11.04 9.50 6.79
C PRO A 65 -9.59 9.07 6.97
N PHE A 66 -8.69 10.02 7.23
CA PHE A 66 -7.27 9.78 7.41
C PHE A 66 -6.78 10.48 8.68
N GLU A 67 -6.01 9.75 9.48
CA GLU A 67 -5.41 10.25 10.72
C GLU A 67 -3.92 9.99 10.71
N GLN A 68 -3.11 11.03 10.93
CA GLN A 68 -1.69 10.89 11.22
C GLN A 68 -1.49 10.83 12.73
N VAL A 69 -0.77 9.82 13.20
CA VAL A 69 -0.41 9.65 14.60
C VAL A 69 1.11 9.69 14.71
N ASN A 70 1.61 10.59 15.56
CA ASN A 70 3.04 10.70 15.83
C ASN A 70 3.35 10.08 17.20
N TRP A 71 4.22 9.09 17.23
CA TRP A 71 4.74 8.49 18.45
C TRP A 71 6.07 9.09 18.82
N ASP A 72 6.35 9.14 20.12
CA ASP A 72 7.63 9.59 20.64
C ASP A 72 8.78 8.77 20.05
N ALA A 73 9.90 9.44 19.74
CA ALA A 73 11.10 8.78 19.22
C ALA A 73 11.68 7.73 20.18
N ASN A 74 11.40 7.86 21.48
CA ASN A 74 11.88 6.93 22.52
C ASN A 74 10.86 5.84 22.87
N ILE A 75 9.74 5.74 22.15
CA ILE A 75 8.77 4.67 22.38
C ILE A 75 9.48 3.31 22.29
N THR A 76 9.20 2.42 23.21
CA THR A 76 9.79 1.09 23.18
C THR A 76 9.08 0.20 22.15
N GLN A 77 9.78 -0.84 21.69
CA GLN A 77 9.21 -1.84 20.78
C GLN A 77 7.94 -2.49 21.34
N ASP A 78 7.91 -2.77 22.64
CA ASP A 78 6.78 -3.43 23.29
C ASP A 78 5.59 -2.50 23.47
N GLU A 79 5.80 -1.24 23.84
CA GLU A 79 4.75 -0.23 23.89
C GLU A 79 4.13 -0.02 22.51
N ALA A 80 4.95 0.12 21.46
CA ALA A 80 4.49 0.26 20.10
C ALA A 80 3.59 -0.94 19.67
N LYS A 81 4.00 -2.17 19.99
CA LYS A 81 3.19 -3.37 19.73
C LYS A 81 1.86 -3.37 20.50
N GLN A 82 1.87 -2.96 21.76
CA GLN A 82 0.66 -2.89 22.57
C GLN A 82 -0.33 -1.87 22.00
N ILE A 83 0.16 -0.74 21.48
CA ILE A 83 -0.70 0.26 20.84
C ILE A 83 -1.26 -0.30 19.54
N ILE A 84 -0.44 -0.96 18.71
CA ILE A 84 -0.93 -1.63 17.48
C ILE A 84 -2.00 -2.67 17.82
N GLN A 85 -1.83 -3.46 18.89
CA GLN A 85 -2.83 -4.43 19.29
C GLN A 85 -4.18 -3.76 19.63
N LYS A 86 -4.17 -2.66 20.36
CA LYS A 86 -5.39 -1.88 20.63
C LYS A 86 -6.02 -1.32 19.33
N MET A 87 -5.20 -0.88 18.39
CA MET A 87 -5.67 -0.42 17.08
C MET A 87 -6.27 -1.56 16.25
N ASN A 88 -5.74 -2.78 16.37
CA ASN A 88 -6.31 -3.95 15.72
C ASN A 88 -7.74 -4.24 16.22
N ASP A 89 -8.00 -4.01 17.50
CA ASP A 89 -9.29 -4.27 18.14
C ASP A 89 -10.28 -3.11 17.94
N ASP A 90 -9.83 -1.93 17.50
CA ASP A 90 -10.67 -0.74 17.24
C ASP A 90 -11.39 -0.86 15.89
N ALA A 91 -12.69 -1.13 15.91
CA ALA A 91 -13.52 -1.25 14.70
C ALA A 91 -13.61 0.06 13.88
N SER A 92 -13.27 1.22 14.46
CA SER A 92 -13.22 2.48 13.75
C SER A 92 -11.95 2.69 12.92
N ILE A 93 -10.94 1.81 13.07
CA ILE A 93 -9.72 1.82 12.25
C ILE A 93 -9.88 0.80 11.12
N LEU A 94 -9.90 1.31 9.89
CA LEU A 94 -10.01 0.51 8.68
C LEU A 94 -8.66 -0.07 8.25
N GLY A 95 -7.59 0.70 8.40
CA GLY A 95 -6.25 0.30 8.00
C GLY A 95 -5.16 1.05 8.73
N ILE A 96 -3.99 0.42 8.83
CA ILE A 96 -2.82 0.93 9.55
C ILE A 96 -1.64 0.97 8.59
N ILE A 97 -0.96 2.11 8.57
CA ILE A 97 0.26 2.36 7.81
C ILE A 97 1.37 2.68 8.80
N ILE A 98 2.54 2.05 8.68
CA ILE A 98 3.71 2.34 9.52
C ILE A 98 4.77 3.00 8.65
N GLN A 99 5.00 4.28 8.88
CA GLN A 99 5.94 5.06 8.09
C GLN A 99 7.40 4.63 8.31
N ARG A 100 8.22 4.84 7.28
CA ARG A 100 9.67 4.61 7.28
C ARG A 100 10.40 5.89 6.87
N PRO A 101 11.57 6.17 7.45
CA PRO A 101 12.28 5.38 8.45
C PRO A 101 11.67 5.49 9.85
N ALA A 102 12.16 4.66 10.79
CA ALA A 102 11.88 4.73 12.22
C ALA A 102 13.21 4.69 12.99
N PRO A 103 13.22 5.05 14.30
CA PRO A 103 14.41 4.97 15.13
C PRO A 103 15.05 3.57 15.09
N GLU A 104 16.39 3.51 15.18
CA GLU A 104 17.16 2.25 15.01
C GLU A 104 16.79 1.13 15.98
N HIS A 105 16.34 1.48 17.19
CA HIS A 105 15.90 0.51 18.20
C HIS A 105 14.52 -0.12 17.88
N ILE A 106 13.79 0.41 16.89
CA ILE A 106 12.50 -0.10 16.46
C ILE A 106 12.67 -1.10 15.31
N ASN A 107 12.28 -2.32 15.54
CA ASN A 107 12.17 -3.32 14.49
C ASN A 107 10.83 -3.17 13.75
N ILE A 108 10.86 -2.46 12.63
CA ILE A 108 9.66 -2.19 11.82
C ILE A 108 8.98 -3.47 11.34
N ARG A 109 9.75 -4.50 10.92
CA ARG A 109 9.15 -5.78 10.47
C ARG A 109 8.33 -6.42 11.58
N SER A 110 8.82 -6.33 12.82
CA SER A 110 8.11 -6.83 13.99
C SER A 110 6.82 -6.04 14.27
N LEU A 111 6.80 -4.73 14.01
CA LEU A 111 5.58 -3.93 14.11
C LEU A 111 4.60 -4.26 12.97
N GLN A 112 5.08 -4.37 11.73
CA GLN A 112 4.26 -4.76 10.59
C GLN A 112 3.63 -6.15 10.77
N SER A 113 4.37 -7.09 11.38
CA SER A 113 3.82 -8.41 11.73
C SER A 113 2.79 -8.36 12.86
N ALA A 114 2.77 -7.30 13.67
CA ALA A 114 1.78 -7.12 14.74
C ALA A 114 0.48 -6.48 14.24
N VAL A 115 0.47 -5.82 13.09
CA VAL A 115 -0.74 -5.32 12.45
C VAL A 115 -1.61 -6.50 12.03
N HIS A 116 -2.92 -6.43 12.32
CA HIS A 116 -3.85 -7.48 11.88
C HIS A 116 -3.88 -7.54 10.33
N PRO A 117 -3.80 -8.72 9.71
CA PRO A 117 -3.73 -8.84 8.25
C PRO A 117 -4.84 -8.11 7.48
N LEU A 118 -6.06 -8.04 8.03
CA LEU A 118 -7.16 -7.28 7.41
C LEU A 118 -7.05 -5.76 7.57
N LYS A 119 -6.10 -5.27 8.39
CA LYS A 119 -5.80 -3.84 8.57
C LYS A 119 -4.43 -3.45 8.00
N ASP A 120 -3.70 -4.42 7.44
CA ASP A 120 -2.41 -4.21 6.79
C ASP A 120 -2.59 -3.69 5.37
N VAL A 121 -2.98 -2.42 5.24
CA VAL A 121 -3.25 -1.81 3.92
C VAL A 121 -2.00 -1.60 3.06
N GLU A 122 -0.81 -1.83 3.61
CA GLU A 122 0.45 -1.82 2.86
C GLU A 122 0.84 -3.21 2.33
N GLY A 123 0.15 -4.27 2.76
CA GLY A 123 0.46 -5.65 2.37
C GLY A 123 1.81 -6.16 2.86
N MET A 124 2.29 -5.64 4.00
CA MET A 124 3.63 -5.91 4.55
C MET A 124 3.64 -6.99 5.63
N ASN A 125 2.47 -7.42 6.11
CA ASN A 125 2.34 -8.51 7.06
C ASN A 125 2.76 -9.82 6.38
N PRO A 126 3.47 -10.73 7.08
CA PRO A 126 3.82 -12.04 6.53
C PRO A 126 2.63 -12.84 5.99
N ALA A 127 1.43 -12.69 6.58
CA ALA A 127 0.22 -13.32 6.07
C ALA A 127 -0.18 -12.75 4.70
N SER A 128 -0.13 -11.41 4.52
CA SER A 128 -0.42 -10.76 3.24
C SER A 128 0.55 -11.23 2.15
N ILE A 129 1.83 -11.30 2.45
CA ILE A 129 2.85 -11.83 1.52
C ILE A 129 2.62 -13.31 1.22
N GLY A 130 2.28 -14.13 2.24
CA GLY A 130 1.96 -15.55 2.07
C GLY A 130 0.75 -15.76 1.17
N ASN A 131 -0.28 -14.96 1.31
CA ASN A 131 -1.49 -15.01 0.49
C ASN A 131 -1.23 -14.76 -1.00
N ILE A 132 -0.21 -13.96 -1.35
CA ILE A 132 0.20 -13.78 -2.75
C ILE A 132 0.65 -15.13 -3.34
N VAL A 133 1.42 -15.92 -2.60
CA VAL A 133 1.90 -17.24 -3.04
C VAL A 133 0.74 -18.20 -3.27
N TYR A 134 -0.29 -18.14 -2.43
CA TYR A 134 -1.50 -18.97 -2.55
C TYR A 134 -2.52 -18.40 -3.54
N SER A 135 -2.23 -17.27 -4.18
CA SER A 135 -3.15 -16.57 -5.10
C SER A 135 -4.46 -16.08 -4.44
N ASP A 136 -4.47 -15.95 -3.13
CA ASP A 136 -5.58 -15.37 -2.34
C ASP A 136 -5.20 -13.95 -1.89
N VAL A 137 -5.12 -13.05 -2.88
CA VAL A 137 -4.61 -11.69 -2.67
C VAL A 137 -5.76 -10.75 -2.34
N ALA A 138 -5.96 -10.47 -1.06
CA ALA A 138 -6.80 -9.37 -0.60
C ALA A 138 -6.00 -8.05 -0.57
N LEU A 139 -4.77 -8.10 -0.05
CA LEU A 139 -3.86 -6.96 0.08
C LEU A 139 -2.45 -7.40 -0.35
N ALA A 140 -1.75 -6.55 -1.07
CA ALA A 140 -0.38 -6.78 -1.53
C ALA A 140 0.47 -5.52 -1.33
N PRO A 141 1.81 -5.63 -1.29
CA PRO A 141 2.67 -4.47 -1.23
C PRO A 141 2.35 -3.46 -2.33
N CYS A 142 1.97 -2.25 -1.91
CA CYS A 142 1.38 -1.23 -2.78
C CYS A 142 2.23 -0.91 -4.01
N THR A 143 3.57 -0.81 -3.87
CA THR A 143 4.46 -0.54 -5.01
C THR A 143 4.49 -1.70 -5.99
N ALA A 144 4.48 -2.94 -5.50
CA ALA A 144 4.43 -4.12 -6.35
C ALA A 144 3.09 -4.21 -7.09
N ALA A 145 1.98 -3.99 -6.39
CA ALA A 145 0.65 -3.95 -7.00
C ALA A 145 0.55 -2.85 -8.06
N ALA A 146 1.02 -1.63 -7.76
CA ALA A 146 1.04 -0.53 -8.71
C ALA A 146 1.86 -0.85 -9.96
N SER A 147 2.99 -1.54 -9.81
CA SER A 147 3.80 -1.97 -10.97
C SER A 147 3.05 -2.96 -11.86
N VAL A 148 2.31 -3.89 -11.27
CA VAL A 148 1.47 -4.84 -12.03
C VAL A 148 0.32 -4.12 -12.73
N GLU A 149 -0.33 -3.16 -12.07
CA GLU A 149 -1.38 -2.34 -12.71
C GLU A 149 -0.84 -1.56 -13.93
N LEU A 150 0.36 -0.98 -13.82
CA LEU A 150 0.99 -0.31 -14.98
C LEU A 150 1.35 -1.29 -16.11
N ILE A 151 1.76 -2.52 -15.80
CA ILE A 151 2.04 -3.55 -16.81
C ILE A 151 0.74 -3.92 -17.55
N LYS A 152 -0.39 -3.99 -16.87
CA LYS A 152 -1.69 -4.26 -17.52
C LYS A 152 -2.09 -3.20 -18.56
N GLU A 153 -1.68 -1.94 -18.37
CA GLU A 153 -1.93 -0.86 -19.34
C GLU A 153 -1.12 -1.03 -20.65
N THR A 154 -0.26 -2.04 -20.76
CA THR A 154 0.47 -2.32 -22.00
C THR A 154 -0.31 -3.12 -23.03
N ASP A 155 -1.50 -3.59 -22.70
CA ASP A 155 -2.34 -4.50 -23.53
C ASP A 155 -1.63 -5.82 -23.91
N LEU A 156 -0.53 -6.16 -23.23
CA LEU A 156 0.16 -7.43 -23.45
C LEU A 156 -0.62 -8.58 -22.80
N ASN A 157 -0.81 -9.66 -23.53
CA ASN A 157 -1.21 -10.91 -22.90
C ASN A 157 -0.04 -11.42 -22.05
N LEU A 158 -0.18 -11.36 -20.73
CA LEU A 158 0.87 -11.73 -19.78
C LEU A 158 1.02 -13.25 -19.62
N GLU A 159 0.04 -14.04 -20.07
CA GLU A 159 0.07 -15.48 -19.95
C GLU A 159 1.15 -16.09 -20.88
N GLY A 160 2.06 -16.83 -20.28
CA GLY A 160 3.13 -17.51 -21.02
C GLY A 160 4.33 -16.64 -21.40
N LEU A 161 4.38 -15.38 -20.94
CA LEU A 161 5.56 -14.53 -21.14
C LEU A 161 6.71 -14.94 -20.24
N GLU A 162 7.93 -14.85 -20.79
CA GLU A 162 9.15 -14.93 -19.99
C GLU A 162 9.45 -13.54 -19.40
N VAL A 163 9.55 -13.46 -18.05
CA VAL A 163 9.79 -12.22 -17.33
C VAL A 163 11.11 -12.27 -16.59
N VAL A 164 11.93 -11.24 -16.77
CA VAL A 164 13.17 -11.06 -16.01
C VAL A 164 12.94 -9.94 -14.98
N MET A 165 13.06 -10.28 -13.69
CA MET A 165 12.94 -9.33 -12.59
C MET A 165 14.32 -8.86 -12.14
N ILE A 166 14.62 -7.57 -12.34
CA ILE A 166 15.85 -6.92 -11.86
C ILE A 166 15.58 -6.27 -10.52
N GLY A 167 16.08 -6.89 -9.45
CA GLY A 167 15.84 -6.49 -8.06
C GLY A 167 15.00 -7.50 -7.31
N HIS A 168 15.33 -7.69 -6.03
CA HIS A 168 14.72 -8.72 -5.18
C HIS A 168 14.31 -8.21 -3.80
N SER A 169 13.98 -6.91 -3.71
CA SER A 169 13.54 -6.33 -2.44
C SER A 169 12.24 -6.98 -1.97
N GLU A 170 12.05 -7.04 -0.66
CA GLU A 170 10.87 -7.66 -0.03
C GLU A 170 9.59 -6.85 -0.26
N ILE A 171 9.75 -5.57 -0.56
CA ILE A 171 8.61 -4.64 -0.71
C ILE A 171 8.24 -4.37 -2.17
N VAL A 172 9.09 -4.71 -3.14
CA VAL A 172 8.84 -4.47 -4.56
C VAL A 172 9.12 -5.72 -5.40
N GLY A 173 10.38 -6.10 -5.58
CA GLY A 173 10.77 -7.10 -6.59
C GLY A 173 10.20 -8.49 -6.31
N LYS A 174 10.35 -9.01 -5.09
CA LYS A 174 9.80 -10.32 -4.73
C LYS A 174 8.27 -10.35 -4.86
N PRO A 175 7.50 -9.44 -4.25
CA PRO A 175 6.05 -9.46 -4.37
C PRO A 175 5.57 -9.18 -5.80
N ALA A 176 6.22 -8.32 -6.59
CA ALA A 176 5.86 -8.10 -7.98
C ALA A 176 6.05 -9.38 -8.83
N ALA A 177 7.16 -10.10 -8.64
CA ALA A 177 7.39 -11.37 -9.32
C ALA A 177 6.31 -12.41 -8.94
N LEU A 178 5.95 -12.51 -7.66
CA LEU A 178 4.91 -13.42 -7.19
C LEU A 178 3.53 -13.04 -7.74
N LEU A 179 3.20 -11.75 -7.80
CA LEU A 179 1.96 -11.28 -8.39
C LEU A 179 1.86 -11.62 -9.88
N LEU A 180 2.96 -11.51 -10.63
CA LEU A 180 3.01 -11.88 -12.05
C LEU A 180 2.93 -13.39 -12.30
N LEU A 181 3.33 -14.23 -11.33
CA LEU A 181 3.19 -15.69 -11.40
C LEU A 181 1.76 -16.18 -11.12
N ARG A 182 0.90 -15.30 -10.66
CA ARG A 182 -0.47 -15.63 -10.27
C ARG A 182 -1.31 -16.03 -11.49
N LYS A 183 -2.03 -17.16 -11.41
CA LYS A 183 -2.99 -17.57 -12.44
C LYS A 183 -4.17 -16.60 -12.50
N GLY A 184 -4.58 -16.24 -13.72
CA GLY A 184 -5.78 -15.43 -13.93
C GLY A 184 -5.61 -13.95 -13.57
N ILE A 185 -4.42 -13.38 -13.83
CA ILE A 185 -4.33 -11.92 -13.92
C ILE A 185 -5.14 -11.53 -15.16
N PRO A 186 -6.28 -10.83 -15.01
CA PRO A 186 -6.97 -10.32 -16.19
C PRO A 186 -6.04 -9.35 -16.90
N GLY A 187 -5.78 -9.58 -18.19
CA GLY A 187 -5.15 -8.62 -19.06
C GLY A 187 -6.05 -7.43 -19.30
#